data_191010fe15883b3596b9c217a33b3aa8
#
_entry.id   191010fe15883b3596b9c217a33b3aa8
#
_cell.length_a   1.000
_cell.length_b   1.000
_cell.length_c   1.000
_cell.angle_alpha   90.00
_cell.angle_beta   90.00
_cell.angle_gamma   90.00
#
_symmetry.space_group_name_H-M   'P 1'
#
loop_
_entity.id
_entity.type
_entity.pdbx_description
1 polymer ?
#
loop_
_entity_poly.entity_id
_entity_poly.type
_entity_poly.pdbx_seq_one_letter_code
_entity_poly.pdbx_strand_id
1 'polypeptide(L)'
;MIRVTELSTPLSTVHFTSHRHGAVYGLNTTPQRFASRALDIRTPVPGLLLAGQDVVTPGVAGALIGGILAAAVVEPRVFAKLPR
;
A
#
# COMPACT_ATOMS: atom_id res chain seq x y z
N MET A 1 -23.29 -12.70 -20.67
CA MET A 1 -24.25 -11.59 -20.39
C MET A 1 -23.66 -10.62 -19.39
N ILE A 2 -23.65 -9.34 -19.74
CA ILE A 2 -23.20 -8.28 -18.81
C ILE A 2 -24.38 -7.95 -17.88
N ARG A 3 -24.20 -8.09 -16.57
CA ARG A 3 -25.23 -7.80 -15.56
C ARG A 3 -24.97 -6.50 -14.79
N VAL A 4 -23.70 -6.10 -14.67
CA VAL A 4 -23.30 -4.88 -13.98
C VAL A 4 -22.33 -4.14 -14.88
N THR A 5 -22.56 -2.83 -15.03
CA THR A 5 -21.65 -1.95 -15.76
C THR A 5 -21.39 -0.71 -14.92
N GLU A 6 -20.14 -0.41 -14.66
CA GLU A 6 -19.75 0.76 -13.91
C GLU A 6 -18.64 1.52 -14.64
N LEU A 7 -18.66 2.83 -14.50
CA LEU A 7 -17.61 3.71 -15.01
C LEU A 7 -16.94 4.39 -13.83
N SER A 8 -15.64 4.27 -13.74
CA SER A 8 -14.82 4.93 -12.72
C SER A 8 -14.05 6.09 -13.34
N THR A 9 -14.03 7.21 -12.66
CA THR A 9 -13.27 8.40 -13.05
C THR A 9 -12.43 8.84 -11.86
N PRO A 10 -11.50 9.83 -12.04
CA PRO A 10 -10.79 10.39 -10.89
C PRO A 10 -11.71 10.93 -9.79
N LEU A 11 -12.90 11.43 -10.16
CA LEU A 11 -13.89 11.86 -9.16
C LEU A 11 -14.43 10.69 -8.33
N SER A 12 -14.60 9.52 -8.92
CA SER A 12 -14.99 8.32 -8.20
C SER A 12 -13.93 7.94 -7.16
N THR A 13 -12.65 8.04 -7.52
CA THR A 13 -11.54 7.77 -6.61
C THR A 13 -11.54 8.74 -5.44
N VAL A 14 -11.72 10.04 -5.69
CA VAL A 14 -11.84 11.04 -4.61
C VAL A 14 -12.99 10.71 -3.70
N HIS A 15 -14.15 10.36 -4.26
CA HIS A 15 -15.35 10.09 -3.48
C HIS A 15 -15.18 8.88 -2.54
N PHE A 16 -14.66 7.78 -3.06
CA PHE A 16 -14.58 6.53 -2.29
C PHE A 16 -13.33 6.40 -1.43
N THR A 17 -12.22 7.01 -1.82
CA THR A 17 -10.92 6.81 -1.13
C THR A 17 -10.38 8.09 -0.49
N SER A 18 -10.93 9.24 -0.80
CA SER A 18 -10.43 10.56 -0.38
C SER A 18 -9.02 10.86 -0.88
N HIS A 19 -8.56 10.16 -1.89
CA HIS A 19 -7.25 10.41 -2.47
C HIS A 19 -7.22 11.76 -3.19
N ARG A 20 -6.14 12.50 -2.97
CA ARG A 20 -5.94 13.81 -3.55
C ARG A 20 -5.84 13.70 -5.08
N HIS A 21 -6.56 14.59 -5.78
CA HIS A 21 -6.58 14.64 -7.26
C HIS A 21 -6.99 13.33 -7.93
N GLY A 22 -7.71 12.46 -7.23
CA GLY A 22 -8.16 11.19 -7.78
C GLY A 22 -7.05 10.19 -8.00
N ALA A 23 -5.94 10.30 -7.25
CA ALA A 23 -4.82 9.38 -7.38
C ALA A 23 -5.24 7.95 -7.00
N VAL A 24 -4.89 7.00 -7.86
CA VAL A 24 -5.16 5.57 -7.64
C VAL A 24 -3.99 4.91 -6.94
N TYR A 25 -2.80 5.17 -7.42
CA TYR A 25 -1.56 4.70 -6.78
C TYR A 25 -1.05 5.78 -5.83
N GLY A 26 -0.29 5.39 -4.83
CA GLY A 26 0.24 6.32 -3.84
C GLY A 26 1.33 7.23 -4.39
N LEU A 27 2.45 7.29 -3.70
CA LEU A 27 3.56 8.16 -4.09
C LEU A 27 4.14 7.78 -5.45
N ASN A 28 4.63 8.77 -6.19
CA ASN A 28 5.28 8.55 -7.47
C ASN A 28 6.43 7.55 -7.37
N THR A 29 6.53 6.68 -8.37
CA THR A 29 7.60 5.69 -8.47
C THR A 29 8.84 6.35 -9.06
N THR A 30 9.63 6.99 -8.24
CA THR A 30 10.87 7.68 -8.62
C THR A 30 12.06 7.07 -7.90
N PRO A 31 13.31 7.25 -8.44
CA PRO A 31 14.49 6.80 -7.70
C PRO A 31 14.61 7.40 -6.30
N GLN A 32 14.19 8.67 -6.16
CA GLN A 32 14.20 9.35 -4.87
C GLN A 32 13.27 8.66 -3.87
N ARG A 33 12.12 8.19 -4.30
CA ARG A 33 11.20 7.44 -3.44
C ARG A 33 11.86 6.18 -2.90
N PHE A 34 12.50 5.38 -3.76
CA PHE A 34 13.13 4.14 -3.35
C PHE A 34 14.36 4.36 -2.47
N ALA A 35 15.03 5.50 -2.60
CA ALA A 35 16.16 5.88 -1.75
C ALA A 35 15.73 6.46 -0.41
N SER A 36 14.47 6.89 -0.26
CA SER A 36 13.99 7.54 0.96
C SER A 36 13.76 6.52 2.07
N ARG A 37 14.30 6.80 3.25
CA ARG A 37 14.04 6.01 4.46
C ARG A 37 12.80 6.47 5.22
N ALA A 38 12.20 7.58 4.81
CA ALA A 38 10.99 8.09 5.43
C ALA A 38 9.78 7.15 5.27
N LEU A 39 9.86 6.24 4.29
CA LEU A 39 8.79 5.28 3.98
C LEU A 39 9.10 3.87 4.50
N ASP A 40 10.05 3.73 5.40
CA ASP A 40 10.30 2.44 6.05
C ASP A 40 9.10 2.00 6.88
N ILE A 41 8.95 0.69 6.99
CA ILE A 41 7.89 0.09 7.81
C ILE A 41 7.99 0.56 9.26
N ARG A 42 9.20 0.61 9.79
CA ARG A 42 9.44 1.16 11.13
C ARG A 42 9.53 2.68 11.08
N THR A 43 8.75 3.34 11.91
CA THR A 43 8.76 4.80 12.00
C THR A 43 9.49 5.26 13.26
N PRO A 44 9.89 6.56 13.34
CA PRO A 44 10.47 7.10 14.56
C PRO A 44 9.50 7.10 15.76
N VAL A 45 8.19 6.96 15.51
CA VAL A 45 7.18 6.93 16.58
C VAL A 45 7.06 5.50 17.09
N PRO A 46 7.32 5.25 18.41
CA PRO A 46 7.18 3.90 18.95
C PRO A 46 5.76 3.37 18.78
N GLY A 47 5.65 2.11 18.35
CA GLY A 47 4.36 1.45 18.16
C GLY A 47 3.64 1.79 16.85
N LEU A 48 4.18 2.69 16.03
CA LEU A 48 3.60 3.05 14.74
C LEU A 48 4.38 2.40 13.60
N LEU A 49 3.69 1.64 12.77
CA LEU A 49 4.26 1.00 11.59
C LEU A 49 3.55 1.50 10.34
N LEU A 50 4.27 1.53 9.23
CA LEU A 50 3.71 1.82 7.91
C LEU A 50 3.48 0.51 7.16
N ALA A 51 2.42 0.47 6.38
CA ALA A 51 2.08 -0.66 5.53
C ALA A 51 1.49 -0.16 4.22
N GLY A 52 1.29 -1.08 3.28
CA GLY A 52 0.64 -0.75 2.02
C GLY A 52 1.61 -0.45 0.88
N GLN A 53 1.06 0.09 -0.19
CA GLN A 53 1.79 0.27 -1.44
C GLN A 53 2.89 1.35 -1.38
N ASP A 54 2.84 2.25 -0.43
CA ASP A 54 3.84 3.32 -0.34
C ASP A 54 5.14 2.84 0.31
N VAL A 55 5.13 1.69 0.96
CA VAL A 55 6.30 1.15 1.67
C VAL A 55 7.23 0.38 0.74
N VAL A 56 6.68 -0.40 -0.19
CA VAL A 56 7.47 -1.27 -1.07
C VAL A 56 7.37 -0.79 -2.52
N THR A 57 6.24 -1.03 -3.15
CA THR A 57 6.01 -0.66 -4.56
C THR A 57 4.51 -0.45 -4.77
N PRO A 58 4.10 0.38 -5.73
CA PRO A 58 2.69 0.62 -5.97
C PRO A 58 1.97 -0.61 -6.52
N GLY A 59 0.65 -0.61 -6.37
CA GLY A 59 -0.23 -1.63 -6.89
C GLY A 59 -0.65 -2.66 -5.85
N VAL A 60 -1.46 -3.63 -6.29
CA VAL A 60 -2.03 -4.65 -5.41
C VAL A 60 -0.96 -5.54 -4.79
N ALA A 61 0.00 -6.00 -5.62
CA ALA A 61 1.09 -6.84 -5.12
C ALA A 61 1.97 -6.09 -4.12
N GLY A 62 2.30 -4.83 -4.40
CA GLY A 62 3.08 -4.00 -3.49
C GLY A 62 2.36 -3.74 -2.18
N ALA A 63 1.06 -3.48 -2.24
CA ALA A 63 0.24 -3.30 -1.04
C ALA A 63 0.20 -4.57 -0.19
N LEU A 64 0.04 -5.72 -0.83
CA LEU A 64 0.02 -7.02 -0.14
C LEU A 64 1.36 -7.30 0.54
N ILE A 65 2.47 -7.13 -0.18
CA ILE A 65 3.81 -7.35 0.36
C ILE A 65 4.09 -6.36 1.50
N GLY A 66 3.73 -5.10 1.34
CA GLY A 66 3.88 -4.09 2.40
C GLY A 66 3.13 -4.47 3.67
N GLY A 67 1.93 -5.02 3.53
CA GLY A 67 1.16 -5.52 4.67
C GLY A 67 1.81 -6.73 5.34
N ILE A 68 2.29 -7.69 4.54
CA ILE A 68 2.99 -8.87 5.07
C ILE A 68 4.25 -8.48 5.83
N LEU A 69 5.05 -7.57 5.27
CA LEU A 69 6.27 -7.12 5.93
C LEU A 69 5.99 -6.36 7.23
N ALA A 70 4.95 -5.54 7.26
CA ALA A 70 4.54 -4.87 8.49
C ALA A 70 4.07 -5.88 9.54
N ALA A 71 3.31 -6.89 9.15
CA ALA A 71 2.90 -7.97 10.04
C ALA A 71 4.09 -8.77 10.56
N ALA A 72 5.13 -8.98 9.74
CA ALA A 72 6.34 -9.69 10.13
C ALA A 72 7.16 -8.94 11.19
N VAL A 73 7.05 -7.62 11.25
CA VAL A 73 7.67 -6.84 12.33
C VAL A 73 7.04 -7.16 13.67
N VAL A 74 5.72 -7.37 13.70
CA VAL A 74 4.97 -7.69 14.92
C VAL A 74 5.07 -9.17 15.26
N GLU A 75 4.93 -10.03 14.28
CA GLU A 75 4.95 -11.49 14.44
C GLU A 75 5.80 -12.12 13.33
N PRO A 76 7.10 -12.36 13.58
CA PRO A 76 8.00 -12.91 12.55
C PRO A 76 7.57 -14.27 11.99
N ARG A 77 6.73 -15.01 12.72
CA ARG A 77 6.23 -16.31 12.26
C ARG A 77 5.15 -16.22 11.19
N VAL A 78 4.73 -15.03 10.81
CA VAL A 78 3.68 -14.85 9.81
C VAL A 78 4.03 -15.52 8.48
N PHE A 79 5.31 -15.53 8.08
CA PHE A 79 5.73 -16.18 6.84
C PHE A 79 5.52 -17.71 6.88
N ALA A 80 5.66 -18.33 8.05
CA ALA A 80 5.41 -19.75 8.20
C ALA A 80 3.91 -20.10 8.18
N LYS A 81 3.05 -19.13 8.45
CA LYS A 81 1.59 -19.31 8.49
C LYS A 81 0.90 -18.98 7.17
N LEU A 82 1.64 -18.40 6.20
CA LEU A 82 1.06 -18.08 4.90
C LEU A 82 0.73 -19.35 4.12
N PRO A 83 -0.36 -19.35 3.35
CA PRO A 83 -0.69 -20.46 2.45
C PRO A 83 0.43 -20.64 1.40
N ARG A 84 0.72 -21.88 1.10
CA ARG A 84 1.70 -22.25 0.08
C ARG A 84 1.04 -22.59 -1.24
#